data_acd82dc17db45f9253637f00bce38ddd
#
_entry.id   acd82dc17db45f9253637f00bce38ddd
#
_cell.length_a   1.000
_cell.length_b   1.000
_cell.length_c   1.000
_cell.angle_alpha   90.00
_cell.angle_beta   90.00
_cell.angle_gamma   90.00
#
_symmetry.space_group_name_H-M   'P 1'
#
loop_
_entity.id
_entity.type
_entity.pdbx_description
1 polymer ?
#
loop_
_entity_poly.entity_id
_entity_poly.type
_entity_poly.pdbx_seq_one_letter_code
_entity_poly.pdbx_strand_id
1 'polypeptide(L)'
;MNSEKSCADYFRSRPEYRRCFEALWKKWRSYGRTAGKIVLDDASEEECRAISGITGKRYLDGRIVFSFSEFEQGLQKTRFAPVDMKKLLEIYFEKTLVSRGEQEKEEQIRQSSFFQSLYESFSEKGTEGAAASVWLQKLVEEKNYGHSILCREYKKDPEQARVLAECVGTALGQIYARQGMNEETQLAVFAAEISGNPHCFDRGSTAGMLLVAAICCLEQEEPPQNAYQWRLLLQQAGIIPDNVSSMLHAYGLRLKTETGFHPAYDIFCDRKEPYVITMETLYRVRAAQPIGKQVYVVENEMVFTYLLHHVKRDSYTLLCTSGQLRAAAQKLIGLLIEHGAVIYYSGDLDPDGIGIADRLWQRYGNNICLWRMSPEDYRKAGSDEKIGEAGIAKLRQICHPELRRVAGYMEKLRVAGYQENILPELVEDIEIND
;
A
#
# COMPACT_ATOMS: atom_id res chain seq x y z
N MET A 1 52.89 23.07 21.75
CA MET A 1 51.80 23.77 21.05
C MET A 1 51.25 22.81 20.00
N ASN A 2 49.96 22.58 19.96
CA ASN A 2 49.37 21.57 19.05
C ASN A 2 49.53 22.08 17.62
N SER A 3 50.30 21.37 16.77
CA SER A 3 50.63 21.82 15.40
C SER A 3 49.35 22.03 14.56
N GLU A 4 48.34 21.19 14.79
CA GLU A 4 47.04 21.27 14.07
C GLU A 4 46.24 22.51 14.44
N LYS A 5 46.31 22.99 15.71
CA LYS A 5 45.64 24.23 16.12
C LYS A 5 46.27 25.46 15.45
N SER A 6 47.60 25.55 15.47
CA SER A 6 48.31 26.64 14.80
C SER A 6 48.09 26.63 13.29
N CYS A 7 47.97 25.44 12.69
CA CYS A 7 47.66 25.25 11.28
C CYS A 7 46.23 25.67 10.97
N ALA A 8 45.24 25.28 11.76
CA ALA A 8 43.84 25.68 11.61
C ALA A 8 43.67 27.18 11.74
N ASP A 9 44.29 27.80 12.74
CA ASP A 9 44.22 29.27 12.94
C ASP A 9 44.86 30.06 11.76
N TYR A 10 45.96 29.51 11.21
CA TYR A 10 46.58 30.09 10.00
C TYR A 10 45.64 30.07 8.81
N PHE A 11 44.99 28.97 8.53
CA PHE A 11 44.08 28.84 7.41
C PHE A 11 42.74 29.56 7.65
N ARG A 12 42.26 29.60 8.90
CA ARG A 12 41.02 30.30 9.27
C ARG A 12 41.15 31.81 9.12
N SER A 13 42.33 32.34 9.37
CA SER A 13 42.61 33.80 9.18
C SER A 13 42.77 34.24 7.73
N ARG A 14 42.67 33.31 6.78
CA ARG A 14 42.86 33.54 5.31
C ARG A 14 41.67 33.10 4.51
N PRO A 15 40.82 34.06 4.05
CA PRO A 15 39.59 33.76 3.33
C PRO A 15 39.76 32.93 2.05
N GLU A 16 40.92 33.07 1.38
CA GLU A 16 41.29 32.38 0.16
C GLU A 16 41.34 30.84 0.29
N TYR A 17 41.41 30.29 1.50
CA TYR A 17 41.38 28.85 1.72
C TYR A 17 39.99 28.31 2.07
N ARG A 18 39.01 29.14 2.34
CA ARG A 18 37.70 28.73 2.87
C ARG A 18 37.01 27.73 1.98
N ARG A 19 36.86 28.02 0.68
CA ARG A 19 36.22 27.11 -0.28
C ARG A 19 36.97 25.78 -0.41
N CYS A 20 38.30 25.85 -0.36
CA CYS A 20 39.13 24.66 -0.36
C CYS A 20 38.84 23.75 0.87
N PHE A 21 38.84 24.31 2.07
CA PHE A 21 38.56 23.57 3.29
C PHE A 21 37.12 23.02 3.32
N GLU A 22 36.13 23.76 2.84
CA GLU A 22 34.76 23.27 2.66
C GLU A 22 34.69 22.07 1.71
N ALA A 23 35.45 22.10 0.62
CA ALA A 23 35.52 20.99 -0.33
C ALA A 23 36.26 19.77 0.25
N LEU A 24 37.36 19.97 0.97
CA LEU A 24 38.09 18.93 1.71
C LEU A 24 37.18 18.27 2.76
N TRP A 25 36.44 19.07 3.54
CA TRP A 25 35.46 18.58 4.51
C TRP A 25 34.39 17.69 3.87
N LYS A 26 33.76 18.14 2.77
CA LYS A 26 32.77 17.36 2.01
C LYS A 26 33.34 16.05 1.49
N LYS A 27 34.55 16.07 0.97
CA LYS A 27 35.23 14.85 0.46
C LYS A 27 35.56 13.88 1.58
N TRP A 28 36.09 14.37 2.68
CA TRP A 28 36.37 13.49 3.82
C TRP A 28 35.10 12.84 4.36
N ARG A 29 34.02 13.60 4.52
CA ARG A 29 32.70 13.03 4.87
C ARG A 29 32.22 11.95 3.93
N SER A 30 32.53 12.06 2.64
CA SER A 30 32.11 11.07 1.64
C SER A 30 32.95 9.79 1.67
N TYR A 31 34.25 9.89 1.92
CA TYR A 31 35.19 8.77 1.79
C TYR A 31 35.74 8.24 3.10
N GLY A 32 35.66 8.97 4.20
CA GLY A 32 36.26 8.62 5.51
C GLY A 32 37.79 8.64 5.51
N ARG A 33 38.39 9.19 4.47
CA ARG A 33 39.86 9.25 4.28
C ARG A 33 40.22 10.39 3.33
N THR A 34 41.54 10.68 3.23
CA THR A 34 42.11 11.68 2.31
C THR A 34 42.09 11.18 0.87
N ALA A 35 40.88 11.11 0.28
CA ALA A 35 40.65 10.58 -1.05
C ALA A 35 39.73 11.48 -1.88
N GLY A 36 39.80 11.33 -3.20
CA GLY A 36 38.95 12.02 -4.14
C GLY A 36 39.57 13.30 -4.71
N LYS A 37 38.97 13.78 -5.81
CA LYS A 37 39.39 14.95 -6.55
C LYS A 37 38.58 16.15 -6.11
N ILE A 38 39.23 17.25 -5.85
CA ILE A 38 38.63 18.54 -5.50
C ILE A 38 38.68 19.41 -6.75
N VAL A 39 37.57 20.01 -7.05
CA VAL A 39 37.42 20.96 -8.17
C VAL A 39 36.78 22.23 -7.61
N LEU A 40 37.42 23.37 -7.81
CA LEU A 40 36.87 24.66 -7.53
C LEU A 40 36.85 25.43 -8.85
N ASP A 41 35.67 25.68 -9.36
CA ASP A 41 35.45 26.51 -10.55
C ASP A 41 35.30 27.97 -10.11
N ASP A 42 35.56 28.95 -11.00
CA ASP A 42 35.50 30.39 -10.77
C ASP A 42 36.34 30.81 -9.53
N ALA A 43 37.53 30.26 -9.43
CA ALA A 43 38.46 30.61 -8.36
C ALA A 43 39.15 31.92 -8.62
N SER A 44 39.30 32.77 -7.57
CA SER A 44 40.02 34.02 -7.67
C SER A 44 41.53 33.77 -7.85
N GLU A 45 42.24 34.80 -8.34
CA GLU A 45 43.71 34.71 -8.45
C GLU A 45 44.37 34.45 -7.09
N GLU A 46 43.79 34.97 -6.00
CA GLU A 46 44.27 34.79 -4.65
C GLU A 46 44.11 33.35 -4.20
N GLU A 47 42.94 32.74 -4.46
CA GLU A 47 42.68 31.32 -4.23
C GLU A 47 43.65 30.43 -5.03
N CYS A 48 43.83 30.74 -6.32
CA CYS A 48 44.76 30.02 -7.17
C CYS A 48 46.20 30.10 -6.66
N ARG A 49 46.67 31.23 -6.23
CA ARG A 49 48.02 31.46 -5.64
C ARG A 49 48.17 30.69 -4.32
N ALA A 50 47.19 30.83 -3.44
CA ALA A 50 47.19 30.20 -2.11
C ALA A 50 47.28 28.69 -2.20
N ILE A 51 46.42 28.09 -3.03
CA ILE A 51 46.34 26.61 -3.18
C ILE A 51 47.55 26.10 -3.98
N SER A 52 48.07 26.85 -4.94
CA SER A 52 49.35 26.55 -5.62
C SER A 52 50.52 26.39 -4.64
N GLY A 53 50.57 27.29 -3.65
CA GLY A 53 51.58 27.26 -2.62
C GLY A 53 51.60 25.98 -1.77
N ILE A 54 50.47 25.30 -1.63
CA ILE A 54 50.36 24.04 -0.89
C ILE A 54 50.56 22.84 -1.84
N THR A 55 49.86 22.85 -2.99
CA THR A 55 49.86 21.67 -3.90
C THR A 55 51.09 21.62 -4.82
N GLY A 56 51.81 22.72 -4.97
CA GLY A 56 52.93 22.83 -5.90
C GLY A 56 52.53 22.92 -7.36
N LYS A 57 51.19 23.01 -7.67
CA LYS A 57 50.66 23.07 -9.02
C LYS A 57 50.33 24.54 -9.42
N ARG A 58 50.44 24.86 -10.71
CA ARG A 58 49.93 26.11 -11.25
C ARG A 58 48.49 25.95 -11.71
N TYR A 59 47.62 26.86 -11.31
CA TYR A 59 46.23 26.94 -11.75
C TYR A 59 46.04 28.18 -12.62
N LEU A 60 45.48 27.96 -13.80
CA LEU A 60 45.19 29.01 -14.80
C LEU A 60 43.68 28.99 -15.05
N ASP A 61 43.14 30.09 -15.54
CA ASP A 61 41.76 30.22 -15.99
C ASP A 61 40.68 30.01 -14.87
N GLY A 62 41.02 30.39 -13.63
CA GLY A 62 40.03 30.34 -12.54
C GLY A 62 39.57 28.94 -12.13
N ARG A 63 40.27 27.88 -12.56
CA ARG A 63 39.90 26.50 -12.22
C ARG A 63 41.01 25.80 -11.44
N ILE A 64 40.67 25.37 -10.21
CA ILE A 64 41.59 24.66 -9.33
C ILE A 64 41.22 23.19 -9.30
N VAL A 65 42.17 22.31 -9.60
CA VAL A 65 41.94 20.85 -9.63
C VAL A 65 43.11 20.13 -8.97
N PHE A 66 42.84 19.42 -7.87
CA PHE A 66 43.82 18.62 -7.19
C PHE A 66 43.17 17.42 -6.49
N SER A 67 43.96 16.42 -6.10
CA SER A 67 43.48 15.33 -5.23
C SER A 67 43.65 15.70 -3.76
N PHE A 68 42.79 15.15 -2.90
CA PHE A 68 42.90 15.39 -1.48
C PHE A 68 44.28 15.00 -0.94
N SER A 69 44.81 13.85 -1.40
CA SER A 69 46.14 13.39 -1.02
C SER A 69 47.29 14.34 -1.47
N GLU A 70 47.18 15.03 -2.60
CA GLU A 70 48.16 16.04 -3.01
C GLU A 70 48.17 17.23 -2.07
N PHE A 71 47.00 17.68 -1.60
CA PHE A 71 46.93 18.73 -0.61
C PHE A 71 47.57 18.31 0.75
N GLU A 72 47.22 17.10 1.21
CA GLU A 72 47.83 16.52 2.42
C GLU A 72 49.35 16.42 2.32
N GLN A 73 49.86 15.86 1.22
CA GLN A 73 51.30 15.76 0.99
C GLN A 73 51.97 17.13 0.88
N GLY A 74 51.31 18.11 0.28
CA GLY A 74 51.82 19.48 0.25
C GLY A 74 51.91 20.07 1.65
N LEU A 75 50.88 19.83 2.46
CA LEU A 75 50.83 20.35 3.85
C LEU A 75 51.94 19.74 4.72
N GLN A 76 52.29 18.44 4.53
CA GLN A 76 53.37 17.79 5.22
C GLN A 76 54.77 18.35 4.89
N LYS A 77 54.88 19.21 3.83
CA LYS A 77 56.13 19.91 3.50
C LYS A 77 56.21 21.30 4.09
N THR A 78 55.18 21.72 4.82
CA THR A 78 55.13 23.03 5.46
C THR A 78 55.68 22.99 6.88
N ARG A 79 55.85 24.17 7.48
CA ARG A 79 56.29 24.29 8.93
C ARG A 79 55.31 23.69 9.93
N PHE A 80 54.13 23.26 9.50
CA PHE A 80 53.08 22.67 10.35
C PHE A 80 53.21 21.15 10.47
N ALA A 81 54.05 20.51 9.68
CA ALA A 81 54.21 19.08 9.71
C ALA A 81 54.74 18.58 11.08
N PRO A 82 54.29 17.42 11.57
CA PRO A 82 53.28 16.56 10.98
C PRO A 82 51.85 17.04 11.28
N VAL A 83 50.92 16.90 10.32
CA VAL A 83 49.52 17.32 10.44
C VAL A 83 48.58 16.14 10.11
N ASP A 84 47.67 15.84 11.01
CA ASP A 84 46.54 14.94 10.77
C ASP A 84 45.39 15.73 10.12
N MET A 85 45.01 15.34 8.89
CA MET A 85 43.98 16.06 8.14
C MET A 85 42.61 15.98 8.78
N LYS A 86 42.25 14.89 9.47
CA LYS A 86 40.98 14.78 10.19
C LYS A 86 40.95 15.79 11.32
N LYS A 87 41.94 15.78 12.18
CA LYS A 87 42.05 16.72 13.30
C LYS A 87 42.12 18.16 12.87
N LEU A 88 42.89 18.45 11.80
CA LEU A 88 42.93 19.79 11.23
C LEU A 88 41.56 20.29 10.80
N LEU A 89 40.81 19.47 10.07
CA LEU A 89 39.45 19.83 9.59
C LEU A 89 38.48 19.97 10.77
N GLU A 90 38.55 19.09 11.78
CA GLU A 90 37.73 19.18 13.01
C GLU A 90 37.98 20.50 13.77
N ILE A 91 39.25 20.86 13.94
CA ILE A 91 39.61 22.12 14.59
C ILE A 91 39.20 23.32 13.74
N TYR A 92 39.39 23.27 12.41
CA TYR A 92 39.07 24.37 11.49
C TYR A 92 37.58 24.68 11.54
N PHE A 93 36.71 23.68 11.53
CA PHE A 93 35.25 23.83 11.53
C PHE A 93 34.61 23.81 12.92
N GLU A 94 35.37 23.52 13.95
CA GLU A 94 34.89 23.36 15.33
C GLU A 94 33.78 22.32 15.46
N LYS A 95 33.89 21.22 14.67
CA LYS A 95 32.88 20.15 14.56
C LYS A 95 33.58 18.81 14.43
N THR A 96 32.97 17.77 15.01
CA THR A 96 33.44 16.40 14.82
C THR A 96 33.19 15.95 13.36
N LEU A 97 34.20 15.35 12.76
CA LEU A 97 34.17 14.90 11.39
C LEU A 97 33.86 13.39 11.31
N VAL A 98 32.61 13.08 11.01
CA VAL A 98 32.12 11.71 10.87
C VAL A 98 31.85 11.45 9.38
N SER A 99 32.36 10.34 8.87
CA SER A 99 32.10 9.92 7.49
C SER A 99 30.70 9.35 7.33
N ARG A 100 30.20 9.35 6.08
CA ARG A 100 28.92 8.70 5.77
C ARG A 100 28.91 7.22 6.14
N GLY A 101 30.02 6.51 5.87
CA GLY A 101 30.12 5.09 6.21
C GLY A 101 30.12 4.83 7.73
N GLU A 102 30.71 5.73 8.53
CA GLU A 102 30.62 5.67 10.00
C GLU A 102 29.20 5.95 10.48
N GLN A 103 28.54 6.98 9.91
CA GLN A 103 27.14 7.30 10.24
C GLN A 103 26.19 6.15 9.89
N GLU A 104 26.37 5.53 8.72
CA GLU A 104 25.56 4.38 8.28
C GLU A 104 25.78 3.17 9.21
N LYS A 105 27.03 2.90 9.62
CA LYS A 105 27.32 1.83 10.57
C LYS A 105 26.72 2.07 11.95
N GLU A 106 26.83 3.28 12.46
CA GLU A 106 26.22 3.65 13.75
C GLU A 106 24.70 3.52 13.69
N GLU A 107 24.07 3.93 12.58
CA GLU A 107 22.64 3.79 12.38
C GLU A 107 22.22 2.31 12.29
N GLN A 108 22.99 1.48 11.59
CA GLN A 108 22.76 0.03 11.54
C GLN A 108 22.87 -0.61 12.92
N ILE A 109 23.86 -0.20 13.73
CA ILE A 109 24.01 -0.70 15.11
C ILE A 109 22.81 -0.28 15.96
N ARG A 110 22.39 0.99 15.90
CA ARG A 110 21.22 1.48 16.62
C ARG A 110 19.95 0.74 16.21
N GLN A 111 19.76 0.53 14.91
CA GLN A 111 18.60 -0.21 14.38
C GLN A 111 18.63 -1.69 14.83
N SER A 112 19.79 -2.33 14.79
CA SER A 112 19.94 -3.71 15.28
C SER A 112 19.65 -3.82 16.78
N SER A 113 20.13 -2.86 17.56
CA SER A 113 19.85 -2.80 19.01
C SER A 113 18.36 -2.56 19.29
N PHE A 114 17.68 -1.77 18.45
CA PHE A 114 16.22 -1.57 18.53
C PHE A 114 15.46 -2.88 18.33
N PHE A 115 15.76 -3.63 17.28
CA PHE A 115 15.11 -4.93 17.03
C PHE A 115 15.43 -5.95 18.12
N GLN A 116 16.68 -5.97 18.58
CA GLN A 116 17.09 -6.86 19.67
C GLN A 116 16.32 -6.57 20.96
N SER A 117 16.18 -5.31 21.33
CA SER A 117 15.44 -4.91 22.53
C SER A 117 13.93 -5.23 22.44
N LEU A 118 13.33 -5.15 21.24
CA LEU A 118 11.96 -5.58 21.01
C LEU A 118 11.83 -7.09 21.17
N TYR A 119 12.76 -7.86 20.61
CA TYR A 119 12.76 -9.32 20.73
C TYR A 119 12.86 -9.75 22.20
N GLU A 120 13.74 -9.13 22.97
CA GLU A 120 13.89 -9.39 24.41
C GLU A 120 12.58 -9.08 25.16
N SER A 121 11.97 -7.91 24.90
CA SER A 121 10.68 -7.52 25.49
C SER A 121 9.55 -8.52 25.21
N PHE A 122 9.48 -9.08 23.99
CA PHE A 122 8.49 -10.10 23.66
C PHE A 122 8.83 -11.44 24.32
N SER A 123 10.09 -11.83 24.35
CA SER A 123 10.54 -13.10 24.94
C SER A 123 10.30 -13.14 26.47
N GLU A 124 10.43 -12.01 27.16
CA GLU A 124 10.15 -11.88 28.58
C GLU A 124 8.67 -12.11 28.93
N LYS A 125 7.74 -11.86 27.98
CA LYS A 125 6.30 -12.12 28.15
C LYS A 125 5.92 -13.60 28.07
N GLY A 126 6.88 -14.48 27.86
CA GLY A 126 6.65 -15.93 27.79
C GLY A 126 5.68 -16.34 26.70
N THR A 127 4.64 -17.10 27.03
CA THR A 127 3.65 -17.58 26.04
C THR A 127 2.90 -16.48 25.33
N GLU A 128 2.60 -15.35 25.99
CA GLU A 128 1.91 -14.22 25.38
C GLU A 128 2.79 -13.51 24.33
N GLY A 129 4.10 -13.52 24.50
CA GLY A 129 5.05 -12.92 23.55
C GLY A 129 5.57 -13.88 22.49
N ALA A 130 5.28 -15.18 22.57
CA ALA A 130 5.86 -16.19 21.69
C ALA A 130 5.61 -15.93 20.20
N ALA A 131 4.37 -15.64 19.83
CA ALA A 131 3.98 -15.33 18.44
C ALA A 131 4.71 -14.07 17.92
N ALA A 132 4.79 -13.03 18.74
CA ALA A 132 5.48 -11.79 18.41
C ALA A 132 6.99 -11.99 18.25
N SER A 133 7.62 -12.83 19.09
CA SER A 133 9.04 -13.17 18.99
C SER A 133 9.35 -13.90 17.68
N VAL A 134 8.54 -14.89 17.30
CA VAL A 134 8.69 -15.62 16.02
C VAL A 134 8.52 -14.68 14.82
N TRP A 135 7.49 -13.83 14.85
CA TRP A 135 7.29 -12.82 13.81
C TRP A 135 8.49 -11.88 13.68
N LEU A 136 8.95 -11.31 14.80
CA LEU A 136 10.04 -10.35 14.79
C LEU A 136 11.35 -10.96 14.32
N GLN A 137 11.64 -12.21 14.70
CA GLN A 137 12.80 -12.94 14.22
C GLN A 137 12.76 -13.07 12.68
N LYS A 138 11.68 -13.61 12.13
CA LYS A 138 11.53 -13.74 10.67
C LYS A 138 11.54 -12.39 9.94
N LEU A 139 10.91 -11.36 10.52
CA LEU A 139 10.91 -10.00 9.98
C LEU A 139 12.34 -9.48 9.78
N VAL A 140 13.24 -9.71 10.75
CA VAL A 140 14.63 -9.26 10.69
C VAL A 140 15.48 -10.13 9.76
N GLU A 141 15.33 -11.46 9.84
CA GLU A 141 16.12 -12.42 9.06
C GLU A 141 15.79 -12.35 7.57
N GLU A 142 14.51 -12.34 7.23
CA GLU A 142 14.02 -12.38 5.84
C GLU A 142 13.81 -10.99 5.23
N LYS A 143 13.88 -9.91 6.03
CA LYS A 143 13.58 -8.54 5.65
C LYS A 143 12.21 -8.39 4.97
N ASN A 144 11.25 -9.18 5.43
CA ASN A 144 9.89 -9.28 4.95
C ASN A 144 8.88 -8.99 6.07
N TYR A 145 7.61 -9.34 5.90
CA TYR A 145 6.56 -9.33 6.94
C TYR A 145 6.40 -8.01 7.69
N GLY A 146 6.52 -6.89 6.97
CA GLY A 146 6.39 -5.56 7.53
C GLY A 146 7.73 -4.89 7.90
N HIS A 147 8.88 -5.49 7.62
CA HIS A 147 10.20 -4.92 7.89
C HIS A 147 10.36 -3.49 7.34
N SER A 148 9.97 -3.25 6.09
CA SER A 148 10.05 -1.92 5.46
C SER A 148 9.15 -0.89 6.16
N ILE A 149 7.98 -1.32 6.65
CA ILE A 149 7.05 -0.47 7.41
C ILE A 149 7.72 -0.06 8.72
N LEU A 150 8.19 -1.03 9.50
CA LEU A 150 8.77 -0.77 10.81
C LEU A 150 10.08 0.05 10.72
N CYS A 151 10.94 -0.23 9.72
CA CYS A 151 12.14 0.57 9.48
C CYS A 151 11.83 2.02 9.08
N ARG A 152 10.76 2.24 8.32
CA ARG A 152 10.31 3.59 7.94
C ARG A 152 9.82 4.36 9.17
N GLU A 153 9.01 3.74 10.02
CA GLU A 153 8.52 4.38 11.23
C GLU A 153 9.65 4.61 12.24
N TYR A 154 10.59 3.67 12.39
CA TYR A 154 11.80 3.84 13.20
C TYR A 154 12.63 5.07 12.79
N LYS A 155 12.79 5.30 11.48
CA LYS A 155 13.53 6.47 10.98
C LYS A 155 12.83 7.80 11.26
N LYS A 156 11.52 7.80 11.41
CA LYS A 156 10.73 9.00 11.76
C LYS A 156 10.82 9.25 13.27
N ASP A 157 10.52 8.24 14.06
CA ASP A 157 10.50 8.27 15.51
C ASP A 157 10.70 6.85 16.08
N PRO A 158 11.85 6.53 16.68
CA PRO A 158 12.12 5.21 17.25
C PRO A 158 11.14 4.79 18.35
N GLU A 159 10.67 5.75 19.19
CA GLU A 159 9.73 5.43 20.27
C GLU A 159 8.33 5.11 19.71
N GLN A 160 7.85 5.85 18.74
CA GLN A 160 6.59 5.53 18.07
C GLN A 160 6.66 4.20 17.33
N ALA A 161 7.80 3.86 16.73
CA ALA A 161 8.00 2.56 16.10
C ALA A 161 7.98 1.42 17.13
N ARG A 162 8.52 1.65 18.35
CA ARG A 162 8.45 0.70 19.46
C ARG A 162 7.00 0.46 19.87
N VAL A 163 6.26 1.53 20.15
CA VAL A 163 4.83 1.47 20.53
C VAL A 163 4.02 0.71 19.45
N LEU A 164 4.29 0.99 18.18
CA LEU A 164 3.66 0.30 17.05
C LEU A 164 3.95 -1.21 17.06
N ALA A 165 5.22 -1.59 17.22
CA ALA A 165 5.64 -2.99 17.24
C ALA A 165 5.08 -3.73 18.46
N GLU A 166 5.07 -3.11 19.62
CA GLU A 166 4.50 -3.67 20.85
C GLU A 166 3.00 -3.84 20.76
N CYS A 167 2.29 -2.87 20.15
CA CYS A 167 0.85 -2.96 19.87
C CYS A 167 0.54 -4.18 18.98
N VAL A 168 1.27 -4.35 17.88
CA VAL A 168 1.09 -5.51 16.99
C VAL A 168 1.50 -6.81 17.67
N GLY A 169 2.59 -6.82 18.44
CA GLY A 169 3.03 -8.00 19.20
C GLY A 169 1.99 -8.44 20.23
N THR A 170 1.38 -7.50 20.96
CA THR A 170 0.29 -7.79 21.90
C THR A 170 -0.94 -8.35 21.16
N ALA A 171 -1.27 -7.76 20.00
CA ALA A 171 -2.37 -8.25 19.16
C ALA A 171 -2.13 -9.70 18.73
N LEU A 172 -0.93 -10.05 18.27
CA LEU A 172 -0.58 -11.43 17.90
C LEU A 172 -0.74 -12.39 19.09
N GLY A 173 -0.23 -12.02 20.27
CA GLY A 173 -0.38 -12.84 21.48
C GLY A 173 -1.85 -13.13 21.79
N GLN A 174 -2.73 -12.15 21.72
CA GLN A 174 -4.16 -12.34 21.94
C GLN A 174 -4.85 -13.15 20.83
N ILE A 175 -4.49 -12.95 19.55
CA ILE A 175 -5.02 -13.75 18.44
C ILE A 175 -4.77 -15.23 18.70
N TYR A 176 -3.53 -15.61 18.99
CA TYR A 176 -3.17 -17.01 19.19
C TYR A 176 -3.71 -17.61 20.50
N ALA A 177 -3.86 -16.80 21.54
CA ALA A 177 -4.55 -17.26 22.77
C ALA A 177 -6.03 -17.57 22.50
N ARG A 178 -6.74 -16.72 21.75
CA ARG A 178 -8.16 -16.91 21.38
C ARG A 178 -8.38 -18.06 20.41
N GLN A 179 -7.49 -18.26 19.45
CA GLN A 179 -7.57 -19.44 18.55
C GLN A 179 -7.55 -20.75 19.32
N GLY A 180 -6.76 -20.85 20.38
CA GLY A 180 -6.77 -22.02 21.29
C GLY A 180 -8.10 -22.26 22.00
N MET A 181 -8.93 -21.20 22.15
CA MET A 181 -10.26 -21.25 22.76
C MET A 181 -11.41 -21.29 21.74
N ASN A 182 -11.09 -21.19 20.44
CA ASN A 182 -12.06 -21.06 19.35
C ASN A 182 -12.97 -19.85 19.49
N GLU A 183 -12.43 -18.72 20.03
CA GLU A 183 -13.14 -17.46 20.24
C GLU A 183 -12.90 -16.50 19.08
N GLU A 184 -13.98 -15.90 18.58
CA GLU A 184 -13.94 -14.85 17.58
C GLU A 184 -14.24 -13.48 18.21
N THR A 185 -13.62 -12.41 17.68
CA THR A 185 -13.89 -11.03 18.14
C THR A 185 -13.98 -10.07 16.96
N GLN A 186 -14.77 -9.01 17.12
CA GLN A 186 -14.90 -7.97 16.10
C GLN A 186 -13.65 -7.10 16.06
N LEU A 187 -13.17 -6.74 14.86
CA LEU A 187 -11.94 -5.97 14.66
C LEU A 187 -11.89 -4.67 15.48
N ALA A 188 -13.00 -3.91 15.50
CA ALA A 188 -13.05 -2.65 16.22
C ALA A 188 -12.99 -2.84 17.74
N VAL A 189 -13.61 -3.91 18.27
CA VAL A 189 -13.54 -4.27 19.69
C VAL A 189 -12.13 -4.70 20.05
N PHE A 190 -11.57 -5.60 19.26
CA PHE A 190 -10.19 -6.07 19.40
C PHE A 190 -9.17 -4.92 19.37
N ALA A 191 -9.30 -4.01 18.40
CA ALA A 191 -8.43 -2.85 18.28
C ALA A 191 -8.54 -1.92 19.51
N ALA A 192 -9.75 -1.69 20.02
CA ALA A 192 -9.98 -0.90 21.21
C ALA A 192 -9.38 -1.56 22.48
N GLU A 193 -9.49 -2.87 22.62
CA GLU A 193 -8.89 -3.62 23.74
C GLU A 193 -7.35 -3.52 23.75
N ILE A 194 -6.72 -3.59 22.57
CA ILE A 194 -5.25 -3.56 22.45
C ILE A 194 -4.69 -2.14 22.61
N SER A 195 -5.33 -1.15 21.97
CA SER A 195 -4.73 0.17 21.76
C SER A 195 -5.55 1.34 22.34
N GLY A 196 -6.77 1.07 22.82
CA GLY A 196 -7.74 2.13 23.16
C GLY A 196 -8.36 2.82 21.94
N ASN A 197 -7.96 2.48 20.72
CA ASN A 197 -8.47 3.07 19.49
C ASN A 197 -9.13 2.02 18.60
N PRO A 198 -10.46 2.05 18.38
CA PRO A 198 -11.16 1.06 17.54
C PRO A 198 -10.73 1.04 16.06
N HIS A 199 -10.04 2.09 15.60
CA HIS A 199 -9.54 2.24 14.24
C HIS A 199 -8.05 1.87 14.07
N CYS A 200 -7.40 1.42 15.14
CA CYS A 200 -5.96 1.13 15.14
C CYS A 200 -5.56 0.14 14.05
N PHE A 201 -6.35 -0.91 13.85
CA PHE A 201 -6.07 -1.99 12.89
C PHE A 201 -6.91 -1.91 11.61
N ASP A 202 -7.48 -0.74 11.30
CA ASP A 202 -8.17 -0.55 10.03
C ASP A 202 -7.23 -0.82 8.84
N ARG A 203 -7.78 -1.31 7.72
CA ARG A 203 -7.01 -1.73 6.54
C ARG A 203 -5.99 -0.71 6.03
N GLY A 204 -6.28 0.59 6.16
CA GLY A 204 -5.40 1.68 5.70
C GLY A 204 -4.44 2.20 6.77
N SER A 205 -4.53 1.75 8.02
CA SER A 205 -3.65 2.19 9.10
C SER A 205 -2.29 1.50 9.05
N THR A 206 -1.26 2.16 9.57
CA THR A 206 0.09 1.57 9.64
C THR A 206 0.10 0.31 10.52
N ALA A 207 -0.62 0.34 11.65
CA ALA A 207 -0.74 -0.81 12.55
C ALA A 207 -1.52 -1.96 11.90
N GLY A 208 -2.60 -1.67 11.16
CA GLY A 208 -3.37 -2.69 10.43
C GLY A 208 -2.57 -3.36 9.32
N MET A 209 -1.78 -2.59 8.58
CA MET A 209 -0.87 -3.15 7.57
C MET A 209 0.23 -4.03 8.21
N LEU A 210 0.77 -3.60 9.33
CA LEU A 210 1.81 -4.34 10.03
C LEU A 210 1.25 -5.61 10.68
N LEU A 211 0.06 -5.55 11.28
CA LEU A 211 -0.64 -6.72 11.85
C LEU A 211 -0.91 -7.79 10.78
N VAL A 212 -1.43 -7.39 9.63
CA VAL A 212 -1.69 -8.30 8.51
C VAL A 212 -0.39 -8.95 8.02
N ALA A 213 0.68 -8.17 7.87
CA ALA A 213 1.98 -8.72 7.48
C ALA A 213 2.51 -9.73 8.52
N ALA A 214 2.28 -9.47 9.82
CA ALA A 214 2.66 -10.37 10.89
C ALA A 214 1.83 -11.66 10.91
N ILE A 215 0.51 -11.59 10.67
CA ILE A 215 -0.35 -12.77 10.51
C ILE A 215 0.12 -13.61 9.31
N CYS A 216 0.38 -12.98 8.14
CA CYS A 216 0.92 -13.68 6.96
C CYS A 216 2.23 -14.42 7.28
N CYS A 217 3.10 -13.82 8.11
CA CYS A 217 4.34 -14.46 8.56
C CYS A 217 4.10 -15.77 9.32
N LEU A 218 3.13 -15.75 10.23
CA LEU A 218 2.88 -16.88 11.14
C LEU A 218 2.06 -17.99 10.48
N GLU A 219 1.06 -17.60 9.67
CA GLU A 219 0.20 -18.54 8.90
C GLU A 219 0.84 -19.01 7.58
N GLN A 220 2.00 -18.46 7.19
CA GLN A 220 2.68 -18.73 5.92
C GLN A 220 1.80 -18.44 4.69
N GLU A 221 1.02 -17.36 4.78
CA GLU A 221 0.09 -16.93 3.73
C GLU A 221 0.68 -15.77 2.93
N GLU A 222 0.25 -15.63 1.67
CA GLU A 222 0.62 -14.51 0.82
C GLU A 222 -0.11 -13.22 1.25
N PRO A 223 0.52 -12.05 1.11
CA PRO A 223 -0.10 -10.77 1.44
C PRO A 223 -1.40 -10.54 0.64
N PRO A 224 -2.49 -10.12 1.29
CA PRO A 224 -3.78 -9.92 0.64
C PRO A 224 -3.73 -8.78 -0.40
N GLN A 225 -4.15 -9.10 -1.63
CA GLN A 225 -4.13 -8.17 -2.76
C GLN A 225 -5.34 -7.22 -2.78
N ASN A 226 -6.43 -7.59 -2.09
CA ASN A 226 -7.69 -6.84 -2.09
C ASN A 226 -8.41 -6.90 -0.73
N ALA A 227 -9.51 -6.15 -0.60
CA ALA A 227 -10.29 -6.09 0.63
C ALA A 227 -10.94 -7.42 1.03
N TYR A 228 -11.28 -8.26 0.06
CA TYR A 228 -11.88 -9.57 0.34
C TYR A 228 -10.85 -10.52 0.96
N GLN A 229 -9.66 -10.64 0.36
CA GLN A 229 -8.57 -11.47 0.90
C GLN A 229 -8.11 -10.98 2.28
N TRP A 230 -8.05 -9.65 2.48
CA TRP A 230 -7.76 -9.05 3.78
C TRP A 230 -8.77 -9.48 4.85
N ARG A 231 -10.06 -9.49 4.50
CA ARG A 231 -11.12 -9.97 5.42
C ARG A 231 -10.99 -11.46 5.73
N LEU A 232 -10.73 -12.29 4.71
CA LEU A 232 -10.55 -13.73 4.90
C LEU A 232 -9.38 -14.03 5.84
N LEU A 233 -8.24 -13.36 5.64
CA LEU A 233 -7.06 -13.54 6.50
C LEU A 233 -7.37 -13.20 7.97
N LEU A 234 -8.04 -12.07 8.23
CA LEU A 234 -8.43 -11.71 9.58
C LEU A 234 -9.44 -12.71 10.17
N GLN A 235 -10.41 -13.17 9.39
CA GLN A 235 -11.38 -14.19 9.85
C GLN A 235 -10.71 -15.51 10.20
N GLN A 236 -9.74 -15.95 9.41
CA GLN A 236 -8.93 -17.14 9.74
C GLN A 236 -8.18 -16.95 11.06
N ALA A 237 -7.74 -15.72 11.35
CA ALA A 237 -7.12 -15.36 12.63
C ALA A 237 -8.13 -15.12 13.78
N GLY A 238 -9.44 -15.38 13.58
CA GLY A 238 -10.49 -15.17 14.58
C GLY A 238 -10.90 -13.72 14.78
N ILE A 239 -10.48 -12.82 13.88
CA ILE A 239 -10.84 -11.39 13.90
C ILE A 239 -11.90 -11.13 12.83
N ILE A 240 -13.11 -10.75 13.25
CA ILE A 240 -14.22 -10.46 12.36
C ILE A 240 -14.24 -8.97 12.01
N PRO A 241 -13.90 -8.59 10.75
CA PRO A 241 -14.12 -7.22 10.28
C PRO A 241 -15.61 -6.90 10.23
N ASP A 242 -15.97 -5.61 10.12
CA ASP A 242 -17.36 -5.20 9.97
C ASP A 242 -18.04 -5.92 8.80
N ASN A 243 -19.03 -6.76 9.13
CA ASN A 243 -19.79 -7.56 8.18
C ASN A 243 -21.15 -6.95 7.84
N VAL A 244 -21.61 -5.94 8.57
CA VAL A 244 -22.93 -5.33 8.39
C VAL A 244 -22.90 -4.27 7.30
N SER A 245 -21.87 -3.44 7.25
CA SER A 245 -21.73 -2.40 6.21
C SER A 245 -21.38 -2.95 4.83
N SER A 246 -20.92 -4.21 4.75
CA SER A 246 -20.71 -4.90 3.49
C SER A 246 -22.00 -5.60 3.08
N MET A 247 -22.77 -4.97 2.19
CA MET A 247 -24.09 -5.43 1.78
C MET A 247 -24.29 -5.27 0.26
N LEU A 248 -25.33 -5.93 -0.24
CA LEU A 248 -25.85 -5.76 -1.60
C LEU A 248 -27.38 -5.93 -1.60
N HIS A 249 -28.04 -5.38 -2.62
CA HIS A 249 -29.47 -5.58 -2.83
C HIS A 249 -29.71 -6.83 -3.70
N ALA A 250 -30.77 -7.56 -3.40
CA ALA A 250 -31.13 -8.78 -4.12
C ALA A 250 -32.62 -8.89 -4.33
N TYR A 251 -32.98 -9.53 -5.44
CA TYR A 251 -34.32 -9.89 -5.82
C TYR A 251 -34.32 -11.25 -6.52
N GLY A 252 -35.33 -12.11 -6.23
CA GLY A 252 -35.48 -13.40 -6.91
C GLY A 252 -34.38 -14.40 -6.59
N LEU A 253 -33.98 -14.53 -5.33
CA LEU A 253 -32.90 -15.39 -4.90
C LEU A 253 -33.25 -16.15 -3.61
N ARG A 254 -32.92 -17.42 -3.54
CA ARG A 254 -33.03 -18.25 -2.32
C ARG A 254 -31.67 -18.53 -1.74
N LEU A 255 -31.55 -18.45 -0.43
CA LEU A 255 -30.31 -18.72 0.30
C LEU A 255 -30.42 -20.05 1.08
N LYS A 256 -29.42 -20.92 0.93
CA LYS A 256 -29.35 -22.21 1.62
C LYS A 256 -28.30 -22.17 2.71
N THR A 257 -28.71 -22.56 3.92
CA THR A 257 -27.85 -22.76 5.09
C THR A 257 -27.57 -24.25 5.29
N GLU A 258 -26.89 -24.62 6.36
CA GLU A 258 -26.67 -26.02 6.74
C GLU A 258 -27.97 -26.79 7.01
N THR A 259 -28.99 -26.11 7.52
CA THR A 259 -30.28 -26.68 7.88
C THR A 259 -31.31 -26.68 6.75
N GLY A 260 -30.97 -26.17 5.56
CA GLY A 260 -31.88 -26.04 4.44
C GLY A 260 -32.02 -24.61 3.94
N PHE A 261 -33.08 -24.34 3.17
CA PHE A 261 -33.37 -22.98 2.73
C PHE A 261 -33.74 -22.07 3.89
N HIS A 262 -33.23 -20.83 3.84
CA HIS A 262 -33.48 -19.84 4.88
C HIS A 262 -34.88 -19.25 4.73
N PRO A 263 -35.81 -19.51 5.70
CA PRO A 263 -37.24 -19.25 5.48
C PRO A 263 -37.56 -17.76 5.23
N ALA A 264 -36.84 -16.83 5.82
CA ALA A 264 -37.07 -15.41 5.60
C ALA A 264 -36.76 -15.00 4.14
N TYR A 265 -35.69 -15.51 3.54
CA TYR A 265 -35.33 -15.19 2.15
C TYR A 265 -36.20 -15.93 1.14
N ASP A 266 -36.70 -17.12 1.49
CA ASP A 266 -37.71 -17.82 0.69
C ASP A 266 -39.02 -17.01 0.61
N ILE A 267 -39.47 -16.43 1.73
CA ILE A 267 -40.66 -15.57 1.76
C ILE A 267 -40.47 -14.33 0.86
N PHE A 268 -39.32 -13.65 0.92
CA PHE A 268 -39.05 -12.54 0.03
C PHE A 268 -39.07 -12.97 -1.44
N CYS A 269 -38.48 -14.11 -1.77
CA CYS A 269 -38.48 -14.66 -3.12
C CYS A 269 -39.93 -14.97 -3.59
N ASP A 270 -40.74 -15.64 -2.76
CA ASP A 270 -42.13 -16.03 -3.09
C ASP A 270 -43.05 -14.81 -3.23
N ARG A 271 -42.80 -13.76 -2.45
CA ARG A 271 -43.55 -12.49 -2.51
C ARG A 271 -43.03 -11.53 -3.56
N LYS A 272 -41.95 -11.85 -4.26
CA LYS A 272 -41.29 -10.99 -5.24
C LYS A 272 -40.92 -9.62 -4.65
N GLU A 273 -40.38 -9.63 -3.45
CA GLU A 273 -39.91 -8.45 -2.73
C GLU A 273 -38.39 -8.35 -2.77
N PRO A 274 -37.80 -7.16 -3.02
CA PRO A 274 -36.38 -6.95 -2.90
C PRO A 274 -35.94 -6.90 -1.43
N TYR A 275 -34.69 -7.25 -1.16
CA TYR A 275 -34.12 -7.25 0.17
C TYR A 275 -32.62 -6.99 0.14
N VAL A 276 -32.04 -6.70 1.32
CA VAL A 276 -30.62 -6.48 1.48
C VAL A 276 -29.97 -7.73 2.08
N ILE A 277 -28.86 -8.15 1.52
CA ILE A 277 -28.01 -9.22 2.05
C ILE A 277 -26.72 -8.58 2.58
N THR A 278 -26.40 -8.81 3.85
CA THR A 278 -25.14 -8.38 4.45
C THR A 278 -24.12 -9.51 4.42
N MET A 279 -22.85 -9.19 4.61
CA MET A 279 -21.81 -10.21 4.78
C MET A 279 -22.08 -11.06 6.02
N GLU A 280 -22.66 -10.48 7.08
CA GLU A 280 -23.07 -11.20 8.27
C GLU A 280 -24.10 -12.31 7.97
N THR A 281 -25.09 -12.00 7.12
CA THR A 281 -26.03 -13.02 6.64
C THR A 281 -25.30 -14.14 5.87
N LEU A 282 -24.40 -13.74 4.95
CA LEU A 282 -23.67 -14.68 4.10
C LEU A 282 -22.67 -15.56 4.85
N TYR A 283 -22.34 -15.23 6.08
CA TYR A 283 -21.47 -16.07 6.91
C TYR A 283 -22.07 -17.47 7.13
N ARG A 284 -23.40 -17.57 7.27
CA ARG A 284 -24.13 -18.84 7.48
C ARG A 284 -24.65 -19.46 6.20
N VAL A 285 -24.51 -18.79 5.05
CA VAL A 285 -25.00 -19.29 3.76
C VAL A 285 -23.96 -20.21 3.13
N ARG A 286 -24.41 -21.39 2.71
CA ARG A 286 -23.61 -22.43 2.04
C ARG A 286 -23.84 -22.45 0.53
N ALA A 287 -25.02 -22.04 0.07
CA ALA A 287 -25.36 -21.98 -1.32
C ALA A 287 -26.37 -20.86 -1.59
N ALA A 288 -26.35 -20.34 -2.81
CA ALA A 288 -27.32 -19.38 -3.29
C ALA A 288 -27.96 -19.91 -4.58
N GLN A 289 -29.30 -19.95 -4.62
CA GLN A 289 -30.06 -20.48 -5.76
C GLN A 289 -30.83 -19.35 -6.43
N PRO A 290 -30.47 -18.95 -7.65
CA PRO A 290 -31.23 -17.98 -8.42
C PRO A 290 -32.51 -18.57 -8.98
N ILE A 291 -33.45 -17.71 -9.38
CA ILE A 291 -34.57 -18.10 -10.24
C ILE A 291 -34.03 -18.18 -11.67
N GLY A 292 -34.02 -19.39 -12.24
CA GLY A 292 -33.33 -19.65 -13.51
C GLY A 292 -31.81 -19.81 -13.33
N LYS A 293 -31.07 -19.73 -14.44
CA LYS A 293 -29.60 -19.84 -14.45
C LYS A 293 -28.89 -18.50 -14.61
N GLN A 294 -29.61 -17.50 -15.08
CA GLN A 294 -29.10 -16.17 -15.36
C GLN A 294 -29.29 -15.29 -14.14
N VAL A 295 -28.24 -14.57 -13.78
CA VAL A 295 -28.25 -13.59 -12.70
C VAL A 295 -27.81 -12.26 -13.25
N TYR A 296 -28.72 -11.29 -13.26
CA TYR A 296 -28.45 -9.94 -13.68
C TYR A 296 -27.87 -9.15 -12.52
N VAL A 297 -26.77 -8.43 -12.76
CA VAL A 297 -26.09 -7.64 -11.73
C VAL A 297 -25.88 -6.24 -12.26
N VAL A 298 -26.38 -5.25 -11.53
CA VAL A 298 -26.19 -3.83 -11.84
C VAL A 298 -25.38 -3.14 -10.75
N GLU A 299 -24.72 -2.06 -11.11
CA GLU A 299 -23.90 -1.28 -10.20
C GLU A 299 -24.73 -0.32 -9.35
N ASN A 300 -25.73 0.33 -9.97
CA ASN A 300 -26.45 1.49 -9.45
C ASN A 300 -27.82 1.12 -8.88
N GLU A 301 -28.15 1.63 -7.68
CA GLU A 301 -29.44 1.38 -7.00
C GLU A 301 -30.62 1.97 -7.77
N MET A 302 -30.44 3.07 -8.48
CA MET A 302 -31.53 3.67 -9.28
C MET A 302 -31.87 2.78 -10.46
N VAL A 303 -30.86 2.20 -11.11
CA VAL A 303 -31.04 1.21 -12.18
C VAL A 303 -31.74 -0.05 -11.64
N PHE A 304 -31.29 -0.56 -10.49
CA PHE A 304 -31.95 -1.70 -9.81
C PHE A 304 -33.43 -1.42 -9.56
N THR A 305 -33.75 -0.28 -8.97
CA THR A 305 -35.15 0.11 -8.68
C THR A 305 -35.97 0.27 -9.96
N TYR A 306 -35.41 0.89 -11.00
CA TYR A 306 -36.07 1.03 -12.28
C TYR A 306 -36.43 -0.33 -12.91
N LEU A 307 -35.49 -1.28 -12.93
CA LEU A 307 -35.69 -2.62 -13.43
C LEU A 307 -36.81 -3.37 -12.66
N LEU A 308 -36.81 -3.29 -11.32
CA LEU A 308 -37.87 -3.87 -10.50
C LEU A 308 -39.29 -3.39 -10.87
N HIS A 309 -39.44 -2.13 -11.29
CA HIS A 309 -40.73 -1.55 -11.62
C HIS A 309 -41.16 -1.71 -13.09
N HIS A 310 -40.20 -1.92 -13.99
CA HIS A 310 -40.47 -1.93 -15.42
C HIS A 310 -40.39 -3.31 -16.09
N VAL A 311 -39.64 -4.25 -15.50
CA VAL A 311 -39.62 -5.65 -15.95
C VAL A 311 -40.91 -6.33 -15.57
N LYS A 312 -41.64 -6.83 -16.56
CA LYS A 312 -42.92 -7.51 -16.38
C LYS A 312 -42.79 -9.02 -16.16
N ARG A 313 -41.63 -9.56 -16.48
CA ARG A 313 -41.32 -10.97 -16.27
C ARG A 313 -41.36 -11.31 -14.77
N ASP A 314 -42.07 -12.39 -14.45
CA ASP A 314 -42.29 -12.82 -13.06
C ASP A 314 -41.11 -13.56 -12.41
N SER A 315 -40.16 -14.05 -13.22
CA SER A 315 -39.13 -15.00 -12.78
C SER A 315 -37.77 -14.60 -13.28
N TYR A 316 -37.02 -13.81 -12.50
CA TYR A 316 -35.64 -13.44 -12.77
C TYR A 316 -34.91 -13.16 -11.46
N THR A 317 -33.59 -13.19 -11.52
CA THR A 317 -32.74 -12.81 -10.37
C THR A 317 -31.98 -11.54 -10.71
N LEU A 318 -32.10 -10.53 -9.84
CA LEU A 318 -31.43 -9.24 -9.99
C LEU A 318 -30.68 -8.89 -8.71
N LEU A 319 -29.44 -8.46 -8.86
CA LEU A 319 -28.57 -7.99 -7.78
C LEU A 319 -28.11 -6.57 -8.08
N CYS A 320 -27.89 -5.77 -6.99
CA CYS A 320 -27.22 -4.48 -7.10
C CYS A 320 -26.04 -4.41 -6.13
N THR A 321 -24.88 -4.04 -6.64
CA THR A 321 -23.62 -3.99 -5.85
C THR A 321 -23.41 -2.67 -5.12
N SER A 322 -24.21 -1.64 -5.45
CA SER A 322 -24.09 -0.29 -4.87
C SER A 322 -22.68 0.27 -5.02
N GLY A 323 -22.20 0.34 -6.25
CA GLY A 323 -20.85 0.77 -6.61
C GLY A 323 -19.82 -0.37 -6.53
N GLN A 324 -18.69 -0.13 -5.89
CA GLN A 324 -17.57 -1.09 -5.82
C GLN A 324 -17.98 -2.43 -5.21
N LEU A 325 -17.48 -3.52 -5.81
CA LEU A 325 -17.73 -4.89 -5.32
C LEU A 325 -17.20 -5.10 -3.90
N ARG A 326 -18.08 -4.95 -2.92
CA ARG A 326 -17.77 -5.24 -1.52
C ARG A 326 -17.73 -6.75 -1.26
N ALA A 327 -17.24 -7.14 -0.09
CA ALA A 327 -17.07 -8.56 0.26
C ALA A 327 -18.36 -9.39 0.15
N ALA A 328 -19.51 -8.85 0.52
CA ALA A 328 -20.80 -9.53 0.41
C ALA A 328 -21.15 -9.86 -1.05
N ALA A 329 -20.98 -8.90 -1.97
CA ALA A 329 -21.21 -9.10 -3.39
C ALA A 329 -20.26 -10.16 -3.97
N GLN A 330 -18.96 -10.09 -3.62
CA GLN A 330 -17.97 -11.05 -4.08
C GLN A 330 -18.27 -12.48 -3.60
N LYS A 331 -18.65 -12.64 -2.32
CA LYS A 331 -19.02 -13.95 -1.75
C LYS A 331 -20.27 -14.51 -2.40
N LEU A 332 -21.33 -13.68 -2.54
CA LEU A 332 -22.59 -14.12 -3.14
C LEU A 332 -22.41 -14.54 -4.61
N ILE A 333 -21.70 -13.73 -5.41
CA ILE A 333 -21.39 -14.04 -6.82
C ILE A 333 -20.60 -15.37 -6.90
N GLY A 334 -19.61 -15.56 -6.03
CA GLY A 334 -18.88 -16.83 -5.97
C GLY A 334 -19.79 -18.03 -5.71
N LEU A 335 -20.66 -17.96 -4.70
CA LEU A 335 -21.64 -19.01 -4.39
C LEU A 335 -22.59 -19.30 -5.55
N LEU A 336 -23.04 -18.28 -6.27
CA LEU A 336 -23.90 -18.43 -7.44
C LEU A 336 -23.19 -19.16 -8.59
N ILE A 337 -21.96 -18.79 -8.88
CA ILE A 337 -21.13 -19.42 -9.92
C ILE A 337 -20.81 -20.86 -9.58
N GLU A 338 -20.44 -21.17 -8.32
CA GLU A 338 -20.21 -22.54 -7.86
C GLU A 338 -21.43 -23.46 -8.05
N HIS A 339 -22.63 -22.87 -8.08
CA HIS A 339 -23.88 -23.58 -8.34
C HIS A 339 -24.38 -23.47 -9.78
N GLY A 340 -23.52 -23.05 -10.70
CA GLY A 340 -23.76 -23.08 -12.15
C GLY A 340 -24.52 -21.87 -12.70
N ALA A 341 -24.60 -20.77 -11.95
CA ALA A 341 -25.19 -19.54 -12.47
C ALA A 341 -24.23 -18.83 -13.43
N VAL A 342 -24.79 -18.15 -14.44
CA VAL A 342 -24.10 -17.21 -15.32
C VAL A 342 -24.45 -15.79 -14.90
N ILE A 343 -23.44 -14.97 -14.68
CA ILE A 343 -23.58 -13.60 -14.21
C ILE A 343 -23.56 -12.62 -15.39
N TYR A 344 -24.65 -11.92 -15.60
CA TYR A 344 -24.78 -10.82 -16.56
C TYR A 344 -24.54 -9.50 -15.83
N TYR A 345 -23.33 -8.96 -15.97
CA TYR A 345 -22.92 -7.73 -15.27
C TYR A 345 -23.04 -6.51 -16.16
N SER A 346 -23.71 -5.48 -15.67
CA SER A 346 -23.77 -4.14 -16.24
C SER A 346 -23.34 -3.09 -15.21
N GLY A 347 -22.50 -2.17 -15.60
CA GLY A 347 -22.05 -1.02 -14.81
C GLY A 347 -22.00 0.24 -15.65
N ASP A 348 -21.70 1.36 -15.02
CA ASP A 348 -21.48 2.60 -15.73
C ASP A 348 -20.36 2.47 -16.77
N LEU A 349 -20.52 3.14 -17.88
CA LEU A 349 -19.54 3.17 -18.95
C LEU A 349 -18.57 4.34 -18.71
N ASP A 350 -17.94 4.30 -17.54
CA ASP A 350 -16.90 5.20 -17.06
C ASP A 350 -15.66 4.41 -16.63
N PRO A 351 -14.53 5.06 -16.28
CA PRO A 351 -13.31 4.35 -15.88
C PRO A 351 -13.44 3.43 -14.67
N ASP A 352 -14.34 3.74 -13.73
CA ASP A 352 -14.55 2.94 -12.52
C ASP A 352 -15.46 1.75 -12.79
N GLY A 353 -16.59 1.94 -13.49
CA GLY A 353 -17.56 0.90 -13.83
C GLY A 353 -16.99 -0.17 -14.75
N ILE A 354 -16.28 0.22 -15.85
CA ILE A 354 -15.62 -0.79 -16.70
C ILE A 354 -14.44 -1.47 -15.97
N GLY A 355 -13.80 -0.79 -15.02
CA GLY A 355 -12.78 -1.38 -14.16
C GLY A 355 -13.35 -2.43 -13.21
N ILE A 356 -14.58 -2.26 -12.71
CA ILE A 356 -15.29 -3.26 -11.91
C ILE A 356 -15.60 -4.50 -12.76
N ALA A 357 -16.17 -4.31 -13.96
CA ALA A 357 -16.46 -5.40 -14.89
C ALA A 357 -15.20 -6.21 -15.26
N ASP A 358 -14.10 -5.54 -15.54
CA ASP A 358 -12.81 -6.16 -15.87
C ASP A 358 -12.28 -7.01 -14.71
N ARG A 359 -12.32 -6.51 -13.49
CA ARG A 359 -11.92 -7.27 -12.28
C ARG A 359 -12.80 -8.49 -12.02
N LEU A 360 -14.12 -8.37 -12.25
CA LEU A 360 -15.03 -9.52 -12.16
C LEU A 360 -14.64 -10.59 -13.17
N TRP A 361 -14.43 -10.21 -14.42
CA TRP A 361 -14.04 -11.14 -15.47
C TRP A 361 -12.67 -11.78 -15.19
N GLN A 362 -11.68 -11.01 -14.76
CA GLN A 362 -10.37 -11.56 -14.40
C GLN A 362 -10.48 -12.63 -13.30
N ARG A 363 -11.41 -12.48 -12.37
CA ARG A 363 -11.61 -13.41 -11.26
C ARG A 363 -12.39 -14.66 -11.63
N TYR A 364 -13.46 -14.52 -12.42
CA TYR A 364 -14.45 -15.58 -12.66
C TYR A 364 -14.50 -16.06 -14.12
N GLY A 365 -13.74 -15.44 -15.00
CA GLY A 365 -13.62 -15.84 -16.40
C GLY A 365 -14.93 -15.81 -17.16
N ASN A 366 -15.19 -16.90 -17.90
CA ASN A 366 -16.37 -17.03 -18.77
C ASN A 366 -17.72 -17.14 -18.03
N ASN A 367 -17.73 -17.19 -16.69
CA ASN A 367 -18.96 -17.11 -15.91
C ASN A 367 -19.50 -15.68 -15.80
N ILE A 368 -18.74 -14.69 -16.27
CA ILE A 368 -19.16 -13.28 -16.36
C ILE A 368 -19.43 -12.93 -17.81
N CYS A 369 -20.66 -12.56 -18.09
CA CYS A 369 -21.09 -11.98 -19.36
C CYS A 369 -21.21 -10.45 -19.20
N LEU A 370 -20.56 -9.71 -20.08
CA LEU A 370 -20.73 -8.25 -20.14
C LEU A 370 -22.11 -7.94 -20.70
N TRP A 371 -22.93 -7.28 -19.91
CA TRP A 371 -24.31 -6.95 -20.27
C TRP A 371 -24.42 -5.46 -20.57
N ARG A 372 -24.71 -5.13 -21.81
CA ARG A 372 -24.80 -3.74 -22.31
C ARG A 372 -23.55 -2.89 -22.02
N MET A 373 -22.38 -3.51 -22.18
CA MET A 373 -21.08 -2.85 -21.99
C MET A 373 -20.21 -2.88 -23.27
N SER A 374 -20.85 -2.88 -24.44
CA SER A 374 -20.19 -2.83 -25.74
C SER A 374 -19.85 -1.39 -26.18
N PRO A 375 -19.03 -1.19 -27.22
CA PRO A 375 -18.82 0.13 -27.83
C PRO A 375 -20.09 0.78 -28.36
N GLU A 376 -21.10 0.00 -28.75
CA GLU A 376 -22.39 0.50 -29.20
C GLU A 376 -23.25 1.00 -28.04
N ASP A 377 -23.24 0.26 -26.93
CA ASP A 377 -23.89 0.68 -25.69
C ASP A 377 -23.26 1.96 -25.13
N TYR A 378 -21.92 2.08 -25.17
CA TYR A 378 -21.24 3.31 -24.77
C TYR A 378 -21.69 4.53 -25.58
N ARG A 379 -21.90 4.39 -26.91
CA ARG A 379 -22.42 5.50 -27.74
C ARG A 379 -23.83 5.92 -27.35
N LYS A 380 -24.67 4.97 -26.95
CA LYS A 380 -26.04 5.24 -26.49
C LYS A 380 -26.04 5.82 -25.07
N ALA A 381 -25.17 5.29 -24.18
CA ALA A 381 -25.05 5.72 -22.81
C ALA A 381 -24.36 7.08 -22.63
N GLY A 382 -23.83 7.67 -23.69
CA GLY A 382 -23.01 8.87 -23.66
C GLY A 382 -23.56 10.04 -22.86
N SER A 383 -22.71 10.75 -22.17
CA SER A 383 -22.99 11.95 -21.38
C SER A 383 -22.01 13.09 -21.75
N ASP A 384 -22.22 14.27 -21.15
CA ASP A 384 -21.31 15.41 -21.28
C ASP A 384 -20.24 15.43 -20.18
N GLU A 385 -20.21 14.47 -19.27
CA GLU A 385 -19.27 14.42 -18.17
C GLU A 385 -17.86 14.02 -18.63
N LYS A 386 -16.89 14.88 -18.34
CA LYS A 386 -15.51 14.72 -18.81
C LYS A 386 -14.68 13.82 -17.91
N ILE A 387 -13.98 12.88 -18.54
CA ILE A 387 -13.01 12.01 -17.86
C ILE A 387 -11.66 12.75 -17.70
N GLY A 388 -11.23 12.91 -16.46
CA GLY A 388 -9.94 13.50 -16.12
C GLY A 388 -8.75 12.56 -16.35
N GLU A 389 -7.52 13.07 -16.25
CA GLU A 389 -6.28 12.31 -16.50
C GLU A 389 -6.14 11.06 -15.62
N ALA A 390 -6.59 11.12 -14.35
CA ALA A 390 -6.59 9.96 -13.46
C ALA A 390 -7.51 8.83 -13.96
N GLY A 391 -8.69 9.18 -14.50
CA GLY A 391 -9.60 8.23 -15.14
C GLY A 391 -8.99 7.60 -16.39
N ILE A 392 -8.35 8.42 -17.24
CA ILE A 392 -7.66 7.93 -18.45
C ILE A 392 -6.53 6.94 -18.07
N ALA A 393 -5.80 7.19 -16.99
CA ALA A 393 -4.76 6.27 -16.52
C ALA A 393 -5.34 4.90 -16.09
N LYS A 394 -6.54 4.87 -15.48
CA LYS A 394 -7.25 3.63 -15.13
C LYS A 394 -7.65 2.82 -16.38
N LEU A 395 -8.14 3.50 -17.44
CA LEU A 395 -8.56 2.86 -18.68
C LEU A 395 -7.45 2.02 -19.34
N ARG A 396 -6.19 2.43 -19.21
CA ARG A 396 -5.04 1.71 -19.77
C ARG A 396 -4.78 0.35 -19.12
N GLN A 397 -5.34 0.10 -17.95
CA GLN A 397 -5.15 -1.14 -17.18
C GLN A 397 -6.20 -2.21 -17.51
N ILE A 398 -7.21 -1.90 -18.31
CA ILE A 398 -8.28 -2.81 -18.70
C ILE A 398 -7.71 -3.95 -19.53
N CYS A 399 -8.05 -5.20 -19.17
CA CYS A 399 -7.53 -6.41 -19.78
C CYS A 399 -8.54 -7.10 -20.71
N HIS A 400 -9.84 -7.09 -20.38
CA HIS A 400 -10.87 -7.73 -21.19
C HIS A 400 -10.94 -7.14 -22.60
N PRO A 401 -10.88 -7.95 -23.69
CA PRO A 401 -10.78 -7.44 -25.07
C PRO A 401 -11.88 -6.46 -25.47
N GLU A 402 -13.13 -6.75 -25.09
CA GLU A 402 -14.26 -5.89 -25.44
C GLU A 402 -14.25 -4.59 -24.63
N LEU A 403 -14.03 -4.66 -23.31
CA LEU A 403 -13.90 -3.47 -22.47
C LEU A 403 -12.70 -2.61 -22.87
N ARG A 404 -11.63 -3.22 -23.37
CA ARG A 404 -10.49 -2.49 -23.92
C ARG A 404 -10.85 -1.67 -25.14
N ARG A 405 -11.78 -2.16 -25.98
CA ARG A 405 -12.31 -1.40 -27.11
C ARG A 405 -13.15 -0.21 -26.63
N VAL A 406 -14.00 -0.41 -25.61
CA VAL A 406 -14.77 0.67 -24.97
C VAL A 406 -13.84 1.71 -24.36
N ALA A 407 -12.82 1.27 -23.60
CA ALA A 407 -11.81 2.14 -23.04
C ALA A 407 -11.11 3.01 -24.10
N GLY A 408 -10.82 2.44 -25.27
CA GLY A 408 -10.24 3.17 -26.41
C GLY A 408 -11.15 4.28 -26.96
N TYR A 409 -12.48 4.10 -26.93
CA TYR A 409 -13.43 5.18 -27.25
C TYR A 409 -13.45 6.25 -26.16
N MET A 410 -13.47 5.86 -24.89
CA MET A 410 -13.40 6.80 -23.76
C MET A 410 -12.10 7.64 -23.77
N GLU A 411 -10.96 7.02 -24.08
CA GLU A 411 -9.68 7.73 -24.22
C GLU A 411 -9.72 8.81 -25.31
N LYS A 412 -10.43 8.56 -26.41
CA LYS A 412 -10.57 9.49 -27.53
C LYS A 412 -11.58 10.61 -27.27
N LEU A 413 -12.76 10.24 -26.76
CA LEU A 413 -13.88 11.16 -26.59
C LEU A 413 -13.81 11.92 -25.26
N ARG A 414 -13.13 11.36 -24.27
CA ARG A 414 -12.96 11.89 -22.91
C ARG A 414 -14.27 12.21 -22.19
N VAL A 415 -15.30 11.41 -22.42
CA VAL A 415 -16.60 11.53 -21.75
C VAL A 415 -17.04 10.19 -21.18
N ALA A 416 -17.79 10.24 -20.08
CA ALA A 416 -18.40 9.07 -19.46
C ALA A 416 -19.74 8.72 -20.12
N GLY A 417 -20.22 7.49 -19.90
CA GLY A 417 -21.57 7.06 -20.20
C GLY A 417 -22.21 6.44 -18.98
N TYR A 418 -23.53 6.56 -18.84
CA TYR A 418 -24.27 6.11 -17.67
C TYR A 418 -25.32 5.07 -18.00
N GLN A 419 -25.54 4.11 -17.11
CA GLN A 419 -26.54 3.05 -17.26
C GLN A 419 -27.96 3.60 -17.43
N GLU A 420 -28.27 4.74 -16.83
CA GLU A 420 -29.56 5.38 -16.89
C GLU A 420 -29.97 5.74 -18.33
N ASN A 421 -29.03 5.94 -19.22
CA ASN A 421 -29.31 6.28 -20.62
C ASN A 421 -29.66 5.05 -21.50
N ILE A 422 -29.51 3.82 -20.97
CA ILE A 422 -29.81 2.56 -21.67
C ILE A 422 -30.78 1.66 -20.89
N LEU A 423 -31.58 2.24 -20.01
CA LEU A 423 -32.59 1.52 -19.22
C LEU A 423 -33.60 0.71 -20.02
N PRO A 424 -34.16 1.22 -21.15
CA PRO A 424 -35.08 0.44 -21.97
C PRO A 424 -34.48 -0.86 -22.49
N GLU A 425 -33.22 -0.81 -22.94
CA GLU A 425 -32.48 -1.98 -23.43
C GLU A 425 -32.21 -3.01 -22.33
N LEU A 426 -31.93 -2.55 -21.11
CA LEU A 426 -31.73 -3.46 -19.95
C LEU A 426 -33.05 -4.18 -19.59
N VAL A 427 -34.19 -3.50 -19.65
CA VAL A 427 -35.52 -4.12 -19.45
C VAL A 427 -35.80 -5.16 -20.51
N GLU A 428 -35.62 -4.79 -21.80
CA GLU A 428 -35.89 -5.68 -22.94
C GLU A 428 -35.10 -6.98 -22.85
N ASP A 429 -33.80 -6.90 -22.47
CA ASP A 429 -32.95 -8.08 -22.33
C ASP A 429 -33.43 -9.05 -21.24
N ILE A 430 -33.92 -8.54 -20.10
CA ILE A 430 -34.47 -9.41 -19.05
C ILE A 430 -35.78 -10.06 -19.50
N GLU A 431 -36.59 -9.37 -20.30
CA GLU A 431 -37.87 -9.90 -20.78
C GLU A 431 -37.72 -10.96 -21.88
N ILE A 432 -36.70 -10.86 -22.74
CA ILE A 432 -36.49 -11.73 -23.89
C ILE A 432 -35.70 -13.00 -23.53
N ASN A 433 -34.78 -12.92 -22.62
CA ASN A 433 -33.89 -14.05 -22.27
C ASN A 433 -34.62 -15.06 -21.35
N ASP A 434 -34.92 -16.25 -21.88
CA ASP A 434 -35.45 -17.41 -21.13
C ASP A 434 -34.37 -18.16 -20.33
#